data_6c6c9854e674106d7d5454b47f994696
#
_entry.id   6c6c9854e674106d7d5454b47f994696
#
_cell.length_a   1.000
_cell.length_b   1.000
_cell.length_c   1.000
_cell.angle_alpha   90.00
_cell.angle_beta   90.00
_cell.angle_gamma   90.00
#
_symmetry.space_group_name_H-M   'P 1'
#
loop_
_entity.id
_entity.type
_entity.pdbx_description
1 polymer ?
#
loop_
_entity_poly.entity_id
_entity_poly.type
_entity_poly.pdbx_seq_one_letter_code
_entity_poly.pdbx_strand_id
1 'polypeptide(L)'
;MLLQTQKKKAYLQELKKRNVVIGGICAGVDLLDNAGILCDVKSTHSTDEDFVNDKNIITARANAYVDFAIEVAKKLELFADENDLQETIDFWKYFKRV
;
A
#
# COMPACT_ATOMS: atom_id res chain seq x y z
N MET A 1 10.50 5.05 23.57
CA MET A 1 10.17 5.58 22.23
C MET A 1 11.10 5.03 21.17
N LEU A 2 12.41 5.27 21.28
CA LEU A 2 13.38 4.74 20.30
C LEU A 2 13.34 3.22 20.19
N LEU A 3 13.22 2.52 21.32
CA LEU A 3 13.16 1.06 21.33
C LEU A 3 11.94 0.53 20.58
N GLN A 4 10.77 1.14 20.76
CA GLN A 4 9.56 0.76 20.03
C GLN A 4 9.69 1.02 18.53
N THR A 5 10.30 2.16 18.15
CA THR A 5 10.55 2.48 16.76
C THR A 5 11.47 1.45 16.10
N GLN A 6 12.54 1.06 16.79
CA GLN A 6 13.47 0.04 16.29
C GLN A 6 12.80 -1.33 16.16
N LYS A 7 11.94 -1.71 17.09
CA LYS A 7 11.18 -2.96 17.01
C LYS A 7 10.22 -2.95 15.82
N LYS A 8 9.55 -1.82 15.57
CA LYS A 8 8.67 -1.68 14.40
C LYS A 8 9.44 -1.80 13.10
N LYS A 9 10.61 -1.16 13.02
CA LYS A 9 11.48 -1.27 11.83
C LYS A 9 11.91 -2.71 11.58
N ALA A 10 12.36 -3.40 12.60
CA ALA A 10 12.79 -4.80 12.49
C ALA A 10 11.64 -5.70 12.05
N TYR A 11 10.45 -5.48 12.59
CA TYR A 11 9.24 -6.23 12.22
C TYR A 11 8.88 -6.02 10.76
N LEU A 12 8.89 -4.77 10.28
CA LEU A 12 8.60 -4.45 8.88
C LEU A 12 9.61 -5.08 7.94
N GLN A 13 10.89 -5.05 8.28
CA GLN A 13 11.95 -5.66 7.47
C GLN A 13 11.76 -7.17 7.38
N GLU A 14 11.35 -7.82 8.47
CA GLU A 14 11.05 -9.25 8.46
C GLU A 14 9.86 -9.58 7.57
N LEU A 15 8.80 -8.77 7.61
CA LEU A 15 7.64 -8.95 6.73
C LEU A 15 8.04 -8.80 5.26
N LYS A 16 8.92 -7.85 4.94
CA LYS A 16 9.41 -7.66 3.58
C LYS A 16 10.16 -8.90 3.10
N LYS A 17 11.00 -9.49 3.94
CA LYS A 17 11.74 -10.72 3.61
C LYS A 17 10.80 -11.88 3.30
N ARG A 18 9.65 -11.94 3.95
CA ARG A 18 8.64 -12.96 3.75
C ARG A 18 7.75 -12.70 2.55
N ASN A 19 7.99 -11.61 1.83
CA ASN A 19 7.20 -11.21 0.66
C ASN A 19 5.71 -11.00 0.98
N VAL A 20 5.43 -10.51 2.17
CA VAL A 20 4.09 -10.14 2.60
C VAL A 20 3.70 -8.81 1.96
N VAL A 21 2.41 -8.61 1.68
CA VAL A 21 1.91 -7.34 1.18
C VAL A 21 2.05 -6.27 2.26
N ILE A 22 2.73 -5.18 1.93
CA ILE A 22 2.91 -4.04 2.84
C ILE A 22 2.36 -2.80 2.15
N GLY A 23 1.47 -2.10 2.84
CA GLY A 23 0.88 -0.87 2.33
C GLY A 23 1.19 0.32 3.20
N GLY A 24 1.49 1.45 2.58
CA GLY A 24 1.68 2.73 3.26
C GLY A 24 1.03 3.86 2.51
N ILE A 25 0.35 4.74 3.22
CA ILE A 25 -0.30 5.90 2.63
C ILE A 25 0.06 7.14 3.45
N CYS A 26 0.30 8.24 2.76
CA CYS A 26 0.62 9.52 3.40
C CYS A 26 1.85 9.39 4.32
N ALA A 27 1.70 9.68 5.62
CA ALA A 27 2.76 9.55 6.60
C ALA A 27 3.24 8.11 6.80
N GLY A 28 2.41 7.12 6.45
CA GLY A 28 2.81 5.71 6.48
C GLY A 28 3.94 5.40 5.50
N VAL A 29 4.01 6.13 4.38
CA VAL A 29 5.12 5.99 3.41
C VAL A 29 6.43 6.44 4.05
N ASP A 30 6.40 7.52 4.82
CA ASP A 30 7.59 8.00 5.55
C ASP A 30 8.08 6.96 6.54
N LEU A 31 7.17 6.29 7.24
CA LEU A 31 7.51 5.22 8.16
C LEU A 31 8.20 4.06 7.44
N LEU A 32 7.69 3.66 6.28
CA LEU A 32 8.30 2.59 5.48
C LEU A 32 9.69 2.99 4.98
N ASP A 33 9.85 4.25 4.55
CA ASP A 33 11.14 4.77 4.11
C ASP A 33 12.16 4.75 5.25
N ASN A 34 11.75 5.24 6.43
CA ASN A 34 12.61 5.23 7.62
C ASN A 34 13.00 3.83 8.06
N ALA A 35 12.17 2.84 7.79
CA ALA A 35 12.47 1.44 8.11
C ALA A 35 13.37 0.76 7.06
N GLY A 36 13.75 1.46 5.99
CA GLY A 36 14.56 0.90 4.91
C GLY A 36 13.80 -0.03 3.97
N ILE A 37 12.48 -0.03 4.04
CA ILE A 37 11.64 -0.92 3.22
C ILE A 37 11.65 -0.49 1.75
N LEU A 38 11.82 0.80 1.47
CA LEU A 38 11.67 1.38 0.14
C LEU A 38 12.98 1.50 -0.65
N CYS A 39 14.12 1.09 -0.09
CA CYS A 39 15.43 1.38 -0.67
C CYS A 39 15.67 0.71 -2.03
N ASP A 40 15.02 -0.42 -2.30
CA ASP A 40 15.15 -1.17 -3.57
C ASP A 40 13.82 -1.27 -4.32
N VAL A 41 12.86 -0.41 -3.98
CA VAL A 41 11.48 -0.48 -4.46
C VAL A 41 11.04 0.88 -4.99
N LYS A 42 10.27 0.88 -6.07
CA LYS A 42 9.59 2.09 -6.51
C LYS A 42 8.48 2.44 -5.53
N SER A 43 8.36 3.72 -5.21
CA SER A 43 7.36 4.22 -4.28
C SER A 43 6.94 5.63 -4.65
N THR A 44 5.98 6.18 -3.93
CA THR A 44 5.59 7.58 -4.10
C THR A 44 6.67 8.55 -3.61
N HIS A 45 7.69 8.08 -2.90
CA HIS A 45 8.88 8.88 -2.56
C HIS A 45 9.89 8.96 -3.70
N SER A 46 9.96 7.93 -4.54
CA SER A 46 10.94 7.87 -5.63
C SER A 46 10.37 8.25 -7.00
N THR A 47 9.07 8.49 -7.08
CA THR A 47 8.37 8.89 -8.31
C THR A 47 7.41 10.05 -8.03
N ASP A 48 6.93 10.69 -9.09
CA ASP A 48 5.90 11.73 -8.99
C ASP A 48 4.47 11.16 -9.03
N GLU A 49 4.33 9.84 -9.05
CA GLU A 49 3.03 9.19 -9.10
C GLU A 49 2.33 9.28 -7.75
N ASP A 50 0.99 9.34 -7.78
CA ASP A 50 0.18 9.38 -6.57
C ASP A 50 -0.03 8.00 -5.95
N PHE A 51 0.26 6.95 -6.71
CA PHE A 51 0.07 5.56 -6.32
C PHE A 51 1.10 4.68 -7.02
N VAL A 52 1.78 3.83 -6.26
CA VAL A 52 2.79 2.90 -6.79
C VAL A 52 2.65 1.54 -6.12
N ASN A 53 2.65 0.49 -6.92
CA ASN A 53 2.66 -0.89 -6.45
C ASN A 53 3.88 -1.59 -7.05
N ASP A 54 4.85 -1.94 -6.22
CA ASP A 54 6.07 -2.63 -6.64
C ASP A 54 6.49 -3.65 -5.59
N LYS A 55 6.76 -4.88 -6.02
CA LYS A 55 7.26 -5.97 -5.16
C LYS A 55 6.42 -6.20 -3.89
N ASN A 56 5.09 -6.19 -4.04
CA ASN A 56 4.13 -6.32 -2.94
C ASN A 56 4.17 -5.17 -1.92
N ILE A 57 4.83 -4.07 -2.27
CA ILE A 57 4.81 -2.86 -1.46
C ILE A 57 4.00 -1.81 -2.19
N ILE A 58 2.92 -1.36 -1.56
CA ILE A 58 1.96 -0.45 -2.15
C ILE A 58 2.07 0.87 -1.39
N THR A 59 2.39 1.94 -2.11
CA THR A 59 2.50 3.27 -1.51
C THR A 59 1.55 4.22 -2.23
N ALA A 60 1.01 5.18 -1.49
CA ALA A 60 0.07 6.15 -2.06
C ALA A 60 0.14 7.48 -1.33
N ARG A 61 -0.17 8.55 -2.06
CA ARG A 61 -0.44 9.86 -1.48
C ARG A 61 -1.91 9.89 -1.04
N ALA A 62 -2.24 10.85 -0.18
CA ALA A 62 -3.56 10.93 0.43
C ALA A 62 -4.71 10.96 -0.60
N ASN A 63 -4.50 11.63 -1.73
CA ASN A 63 -5.52 11.76 -2.77
C ASN A 63 -5.81 10.46 -3.53
N ALA A 64 -4.96 9.44 -3.38
CA ALA A 64 -5.13 8.14 -4.04
C ALA A 64 -5.57 7.04 -3.06
N TYR A 65 -6.23 7.40 -1.97
CA TYR A 65 -6.60 6.44 -0.93
C TYR A 65 -7.54 5.33 -1.43
N VAL A 66 -8.42 5.63 -2.38
CA VAL A 66 -9.34 4.63 -2.94
C VAL A 66 -8.58 3.61 -3.78
N ASP A 67 -7.69 4.09 -4.68
CA ASP A 67 -6.83 3.21 -5.47
C ASP A 67 -5.96 2.33 -4.57
N PHE A 68 -5.44 2.90 -3.49
CA PHE A 68 -4.63 2.19 -2.51
C PHE A 68 -5.44 1.05 -1.87
N ALA A 69 -6.62 1.35 -1.37
CA ALA A 69 -7.47 0.35 -0.70
C ALA A 69 -7.88 -0.76 -1.66
N ILE A 70 -8.23 -0.42 -2.88
CA ILE A 70 -8.63 -1.40 -3.90
C ILE A 70 -7.46 -2.32 -4.23
N GLU A 71 -6.27 -1.79 -4.42
CA GLU A 71 -5.09 -2.60 -4.76
C GLU A 71 -4.70 -3.53 -3.61
N VAL A 72 -4.75 -3.05 -2.36
CA VAL A 72 -4.51 -3.91 -1.19
C VAL A 72 -5.51 -5.05 -1.17
N ALA A 73 -6.80 -4.76 -1.39
CA ALA A 73 -7.83 -5.79 -1.41
C ALA A 73 -7.62 -6.81 -2.53
N LYS A 74 -7.17 -6.36 -3.72
CA LYS A 74 -6.83 -7.26 -4.83
C LYS A 74 -5.68 -8.18 -4.46
N LYS A 75 -4.63 -7.65 -3.85
CA LYS A 75 -3.47 -8.44 -3.42
C LYS A 75 -3.84 -9.47 -2.36
N LEU A 76 -4.84 -9.19 -1.54
CA LEU A 76 -5.34 -10.10 -0.52
C LEU A 76 -6.46 -11.01 -1.04
N GLU A 77 -6.79 -10.91 -2.33
CA GLU A 77 -7.82 -11.74 -2.99
C GLU A 77 -9.18 -11.65 -2.30
N LEU A 78 -9.57 -10.42 -1.92
CA LEU A 78 -10.82 -10.19 -1.20
C LEU A 78 -12.05 -10.05 -2.10
N PHE A 79 -11.87 -9.99 -3.43
CA PHE A 79 -12.97 -9.89 -4.38
C PHE A 79 -13.38 -11.27 -4.88
N ALA A 80 -14.68 -11.50 -4.96
CA ALA A 80 -15.22 -12.78 -5.42
C ALA A 80 -14.91 -13.05 -6.90
N ASP A 81 -14.97 -12.00 -7.74
CA ASP A 81 -14.69 -12.08 -9.18
C ASP A 81 -14.45 -10.68 -9.74
N GLU A 82 -14.23 -10.59 -11.04
CA GLU A 82 -14.00 -9.32 -11.74
C GLU A 82 -15.20 -8.37 -11.64
N ASN A 83 -16.41 -8.91 -11.63
CA ASN A 83 -17.62 -8.08 -11.51
C ASN A 83 -17.70 -7.45 -10.13
N ASP A 84 -17.38 -8.19 -9.08
CA ASP A 84 -17.32 -7.67 -7.70
C ASP A 84 -16.27 -6.54 -7.59
N LEU A 85 -15.11 -6.75 -8.17
CA LEU A 85 -14.07 -5.73 -8.23
C LEU A 85 -14.56 -4.48 -8.96
N GLN A 86 -15.20 -4.65 -10.12
CA GLN A 86 -15.66 -3.51 -10.91
C GLN A 86 -16.77 -2.74 -10.19
N GLU A 87 -17.68 -3.41 -9.52
CA GLU A 87 -18.71 -2.77 -8.70
C GLU A 87 -18.09 -1.94 -7.57
N THR A 88 -17.06 -2.47 -6.93
CA THR A 88 -16.35 -1.78 -5.86
C THR A 88 -15.65 -0.52 -6.38
N ILE A 89 -14.98 -0.61 -7.52
CA ILE A 89 -14.33 0.52 -8.17
C ILE A 89 -15.39 1.59 -8.52
N ASP A 90 -16.48 1.17 -9.13
CA ASP A 90 -17.53 2.08 -9.56
C ASP A 90 -18.14 2.81 -8.37
N PHE A 91 -18.40 2.12 -7.27
CA PHE A 91 -18.98 2.72 -6.07
C PHE A 91 -18.03 3.70 -5.38
N TRP A 92 -16.82 3.28 -5.09
CA TRP A 92 -15.91 4.06 -4.26
C TRP A 92 -15.09 5.09 -5.02
N LYS A 93 -14.69 4.77 -6.24
CA LYS A 93 -13.85 5.69 -7.02
C LYS A 93 -14.68 6.63 -7.86
N TYR A 94 -15.74 6.14 -8.49
CA TYR A 94 -16.57 6.91 -9.40
C TYR A 94 -17.94 7.28 -8.84
N PHE A 95 -18.23 6.89 -7.61
CA PHE A 95 -19.47 7.21 -6.91
C PHE A 95 -20.74 6.72 -7.61
N LYS A 96 -20.64 5.62 -8.33
CA LYS A 96 -21.81 5.01 -9.00
C LYS A 96 -22.59 4.16 -8.01
N ARG A 97 -23.89 4.08 -8.22
CA ARG A 97 -24.75 3.14 -7.48
C ARG A 97 -24.65 1.76 -8.13
N VAL A 98 -24.47 0.77 -7.29
CA VAL A 98 -24.40 -0.64 -7.73
C VAL A 98 -25.45 -1.50 -7.06
#